data_bdcda5f43dd0ad275a734127395c6b48
#
_entry.id   bdcda5f43dd0ad275a734127395c6b48
#
_cell.length_a   1.000
_cell.length_b   1.000
_cell.length_c   1.000
_cell.angle_alpha   90.00
_cell.angle_beta   90.00
_cell.angle_gamma   90.00
#
_symmetry.space_group_name_H-M   'P 1'
#
loop_
_entity.id
_entity.type
_entity.pdbx_description
1 polymer ?
#
loop_
_entity_poly.entity_id
_entity_poly.type
_entity_poly.pdbx_seq_one_letter_code
_entity_poly.pdbx_strand_id
1 'polypeptide(L)'
;RQGVRLSDEKKEELDELVTRLVKKGQPLTHIYAEHENEMPVCLRTLYNYIDEGALTIKNIDLRRKTGYKPRKKKYNDINGFHSMEFRQGRMYEDFEYAMKFKYSEDEVTEMDTVKGVRESGKRLLTMIFRKNNVMLLFLMPDGKAESVKRVFDYLETGLGIDVFRRLFPVILTDNGSEFKKVDELE
;
A
#
# COMPACT_ATOMS: atom_id res chain seq x y z
N ARG A 1 32.67 16.33 4.58
CA ARG A 1 32.87 17.53 5.42
C ARG A 1 31.81 17.50 6.49
N GLN A 2 32.20 17.12 7.70
CA GLN A 2 31.35 17.07 8.88
C GLN A 2 31.54 18.37 9.66
N GLY A 3 30.48 18.91 10.23
CA GLY A 3 30.47 20.04 11.14
C GLY A 3 29.39 21.07 10.87
N VAL A 4 28.98 21.75 11.94
CA VAL A 4 27.99 22.84 11.91
C VAL A 4 28.66 24.08 11.29
N ARG A 5 28.02 24.65 10.24
CA ARG A 5 28.53 25.87 9.56
C ARG A 5 27.87 27.15 10.06
N LEU A 6 27.31 27.14 11.24
CA LEU A 6 26.71 28.29 11.88
C LEU A 6 27.68 28.89 12.91
N SER A 7 27.55 30.20 13.19
CA SER A 7 28.16 30.79 14.38
C SER A 7 27.52 30.20 15.63
N ASP A 8 28.28 30.19 16.72
CA ASP A 8 27.81 29.61 17.99
C ASP A 8 26.51 30.29 18.48
N GLU A 9 26.39 31.59 18.36
CA GLU A 9 25.18 32.35 18.69
C GLU A 9 23.95 31.86 17.90
N LYS A 10 24.07 31.78 16.57
CA LYS A 10 22.96 31.31 15.72
C LYS A 10 22.60 29.86 15.95
N LYS A 11 23.59 29.05 16.35
CA LYS A 11 23.34 27.66 16.72
C LYS A 11 22.56 27.56 18.01
N GLU A 12 22.87 28.37 19.01
CA GLU A 12 22.16 28.39 20.29
C GLU A 12 20.72 28.87 20.12
N GLU A 13 20.50 29.96 19.36
CA GLU A 13 19.14 30.43 19.02
C GLU A 13 18.31 29.36 18.32
N LEU A 14 18.90 28.69 17.33
CA LEU A 14 18.25 27.60 16.59
C LEU A 14 17.92 26.42 17.51
N ASP A 15 18.87 26.01 18.35
CA ASP A 15 18.68 24.89 19.29
C ASP A 15 17.60 25.20 20.33
N GLU A 16 17.57 26.39 20.89
CA GLU A 16 16.56 26.81 21.84
C GLU A 16 15.15 26.80 21.21
N LEU A 17 14.99 27.41 20.03
CA LEU A 17 13.73 27.48 19.32
C LEU A 17 13.21 26.07 19.01
N VAL A 18 14.04 25.26 18.35
CA VAL A 18 13.65 23.92 17.88
C VAL A 18 13.41 22.99 19.06
N THR A 19 14.26 22.99 20.07
CA THR A 19 14.11 22.15 21.27
C THR A 19 12.82 22.46 22.01
N ARG A 20 12.50 23.73 22.20
CA ARG A 20 11.26 24.17 22.84
C ARG A 20 10.01 23.68 22.14
N LEU A 21 9.97 23.79 20.79
CA LEU A 21 8.79 23.44 20.00
C LEU A 21 8.64 21.93 19.80
N VAL A 22 9.75 21.21 19.63
CA VAL A 22 9.73 19.74 19.56
C VAL A 22 9.26 19.13 20.87
N LYS A 23 9.71 19.65 22.03
CA LYS A 23 9.23 19.21 23.35
C LYS A 23 7.73 19.48 23.57
N LYS A 24 7.15 20.45 22.89
CA LYS A 24 5.69 20.67 22.84
C LYS A 24 4.96 19.69 21.90
N GLY A 25 5.68 18.77 21.26
CA GLY A 25 5.12 17.77 20.37
C GLY A 25 4.90 18.23 18.93
N GLN A 26 5.46 19.37 18.52
CA GLN A 26 5.34 19.85 17.13
C GLN A 26 6.29 19.04 16.20
N PRO A 27 5.83 18.63 15.01
CA PRO A 27 6.69 18.02 14.01
C PRO A 27 7.72 19.02 13.48
N LEU A 28 8.96 18.58 13.23
CA LEU A 28 10.03 19.45 12.75
C LEU A 28 9.70 20.15 11.42
N THR A 29 8.96 19.47 10.54
CA THR A 29 8.50 20.06 9.28
C THR A 29 7.52 21.22 9.48
N HIS A 30 6.67 21.14 10.49
CA HIS A 30 5.74 22.21 10.85
C HIS A 30 6.48 23.40 11.44
N ILE A 31 7.40 23.14 12.39
CA ILE A 31 8.26 24.17 12.98
C ILE A 31 9.02 24.92 11.91
N TYR A 32 9.58 24.21 10.94
CA TYR A 32 10.32 24.81 9.85
C TYR A 32 9.41 25.71 8.97
N ALA A 33 8.22 25.27 8.63
CA ALA A 33 7.29 26.02 7.80
C ALA A 33 6.80 27.32 8.49
N GLU A 34 6.51 27.26 9.77
CA GLU A 34 6.02 28.41 10.56
C GLU A 34 7.13 29.44 10.85
N HIS A 35 8.38 28.99 10.94
CA HIS A 35 9.54 29.82 11.30
C HIS A 35 10.58 29.90 10.19
N GLU A 36 10.18 29.76 8.93
CA GLU A 36 11.12 29.68 7.79
C GLU A 36 12.07 30.89 7.75
N ASN A 37 11.57 32.08 8.06
CA ASN A 37 12.37 33.33 8.06
C ASN A 37 13.37 33.42 9.21
N GLU A 38 13.18 32.65 10.29
CA GLU A 38 14.05 32.61 11.45
C GLU A 38 15.06 31.44 11.36
N MET A 39 14.90 30.56 10.38
CA MET A 39 15.73 29.39 10.20
C MET A 39 17.01 29.72 9.41
N PRO A 40 18.20 29.64 10.01
CA PRO A 40 19.46 29.94 9.33
C PRO A 40 19.91 28.82 8.38
N VAL A 41 19.21 27.67 8.37
CA VAL A 41 19.53 26.48 7.57
C VAL A 41 18.28 25.85 6.99
N CYS A 42 18.43 25.12 5.88
CA CYS A 42 17.29 24.39 5.31
C CYS A 42 16.89 23.18 6.17
N LEU A 43 15.65 22.72 6.00
CA LEU A 43 15.07 21.61 6.76
C LEU A 43 15.96 20.33 6.74
N ARG A 44 16.57 20.01 5.61
CA ARG A 44 17.47 18.86 5.48
C ARG A 44 18.72 19.00 6.36
N THR A 45 19.30 20.20 6.40
CA THR A 45 20.47 20.49 7.25
C THR A 45 20.07 20.41 8.73
N LEU A 46 18.88 20.85 9.08
CA LEU A 46 18.36 20.76 10.45
C LEU A 46 18.26 19.29 10.90
N TYR A 47 17.75 18.39 10.05
CA TYR A 47 17.75 16.95 10.35
C TYR A 47 19.16 16.38 10.48
N ASN A 48 20.11 16.82 9.65
CA ASN A 48 21.51 16.37 9.75
C ASN A 48 22.13 16.80 11.07
N TYR A 49 21.89 18.03 11.54
CA TYR A 49 22.39 18.51 12.82
C TYR A 49 21.85 17.71 14.03
N ILE A 50 20.60 17.25 13.94
CA ILE A 50 20.01 16.36 14.93
C ILE A 50 20.66 14.96 14.86
N ASP A 51 20.89 14.44 13.65
CA ASP A 51 21.54 13.15 13.44
C ASP A 51 22.97 13.11 13.97
N GLU A 52 23.70 14.20 13.77
CA GLU A 52 25.10 14.37 14.21
C GLU A 52 25.20 14.73 15.70
N GLY A 53 24.07 14.94 16.39
CA GLY A 53 24.03 15.32 17.80
C GLY A 53 24.53 16.75 18.05
N ALA A 54 24.45 17.61 17.03
CA ALA A 54 24.89 19.01 17.12
C ALA A 54 23.89 19.91 17.88
N LEU A 55 22.63 19.45 18.04
CA LEU A 55 21.59 20.10 18.81
C LEU A 55 21.24 19.29 20.06
N THR A 56 20.58 19.93 21.02
CA THR A 56 20.15 19.31 22.29
C THR A 56 19.14 18.20 22.07
N ILE A 57 18.20 18.37 21.12
CA ILE A 57 17.23 17.35 20.75
C ILE A 57 17.89 16.19 19.99
N LYS A 58 17.33 15.00 20.18
CA LYS A 58 17.79 13.77 19.54
C LYS A 58 16.69 13.19 18.67
N ASN A 59 17.07 12.23 17.84
CA ASN A 59 16.12 11.54 16.95
C ASN A 59 14.94 10.89 17.68
N ILE A 60 15.11 10.50 18.94
CA ILE A 60 14.05 9.92 19.78
C ILE A 60 12.97 10.95 20.14
N ASP A 61 13.33 12.23 20.19
CA ASP A 61 12.41 13.31 20.51
C ASP A 61 11.53 13.69 19.32
N LEU A 62 11.92 13.25 18.10
CA LEU A 62 11.18 13.53 16.87
C LEU A 62 10.00 12.60 16.71
N ARG A 63 8.82 13.17 16.45
CA ARG A 63 7.53 12.46 16.41
C ARG A 63 7.45 11.29 15.43
N ARG A 64 8.25 11.24 14.35
CA ARG A 64 8.17 10.23 13.29
C ARG A 64 9.50 9.76 12.72
N LYS A 65 10.61 10.05 13.36
CA LYS A 65 11.89 9.56 12.87
C LYS A 65 12.15 8.13 13.33
N THR A 66 11.49 7.20 12.70
CA THR A 66 11.83 5.78 12.81
C THR A 66 12.99 5.47 11.88
N GLY A 67 14.02 4.78 12.39
CA GLY A 67 15.06 4.22 11.54
C GLY A 67 14.46 3.17 10.60
N TYR A 68 14.31 3.50 9.32
CA TYR A 68 13.91 2.52 8.32
C TYR A 68 15.08 1.56 8.10
N LYS A 69 14.87 0.26 8.34
CA LYS A 69 15.78 -0.73 7.80
C LYS A 69 15.83 -0.53 6.28
N PRO A 70 17.02 -0.35 5.69
CA PRO A 70 17.12 -0.22 4.24
C PRO A 70 16.40 -1.43 3.62
N ARG A 71 15.45 -1.16 2.72
CA ARG A 71 14.82 -2.24 1.95
C ARG A 71 15.95 -2.99 1.25
N LYS A 72 16.19 -4.24 1.63
CA LYS A 72 17.01 -5.12 0.82
C LYS A 72 16.37 -5.09 -0.57
N LYS A 73 17.10 -4.59 -1.58
CA LYS A 73 16.66 -4.74 -2.98
C LYS A 73 16.40 -6.22 -3.13
N LYS A 74 15.14 -6.64 -3.26
CA LYS A 74 14.85 -7.99 -3.71
C LYS A 74 15.57 -8.07 -5.04
N TYR A 75 16.55 -8.95 -5.13
CA TYR A 75 17.11 -9.40 -6.40
C TYR A 75 15.87 -9.78 -7.21
N ASN A 76 15.64 -9.08 -8.31
CA ASN A 76 14.57 -9.46 -9.21
C ASN A 76 14.96 -10.84 -9.68
N ASP A 77 14.32 -11.84 -9.09
CA ASP A 77 14.46 -13.22 -9.52
C ASP A 77 14.15 -13.20 -11.02
N ILE A 78 15.09 -13.71 -11.81
CA ILE A 78 14.92 -13.90 -13.26
C ILE A 78 13.65 -14.73 -13.53
N ASN A 79 13.20 -15.50 -12.54
CA ASN A 79 11.92 -16.21 -12.49
C ASN A 79 10.68 -15.29 -12.44
N GLY A 80 10.83 -13.98 -12.18
CA GLY A 80 9.72 -13.03 -12.30
C GLY A 80 9.18 -12.86 -13.71
N PHE A 81 9.96 -13.23 -14.73
CA PHE A 81 9.52 -13.18 -16.13
C PHE A 81 8.50 -14.29 -16.50
N HIS A 82 8.56 -15.45 -15.86
CA HIS A 82 7.57 -16.53 -16.07
C HIS A 82 6.17 -16.19 -15.53
N SER A 83 6.03 -15.13 -14.77
CA SER A 83 4.74 -14.72 -14.20
C SER A 83 3.92 -13.81 -15.12
N MET A 84 4.34 -13.57 -16.36
CA MET A 84 3.62 -12.68 -17.29
C MET A 84 2.60 -13.40 -18.18
N GLU A 85 2.74 -14.73 -18.36
CA GLU A 85 1.84 -15.50 -19.22
C GLU A 85 0.39 -15.47 -18.74
N PHE A 86 0.14 -15.55 -17.42
CA PHE A 86 -1.20 -15.49 -16.87
C PHE A 86 -1.88 -14.11 -17.01
N ARG A 87 -1.12 -13.07 -17.42
CA ARG A 87 -1.63 -11.71 -17.66
C ARG A 87 -2.01 -11.47 -19.11
N GLN A 88 -1.67 -12.39 -20.01
CA GLN A 88 -1.96 -12.23 -21.44
C GLN A 88 -3.48 -12.24 -21.64
N GLY A 89 -4.01 -11.19 -22.29
CA GLY A 89 -5.45 -11.01 -22.48
C GLY A 89 -6.20 -10.55 -21.20
N ARG A 90 -5.46 -10.14 -20.13
CA ARG A 90 -6.03 -9.74 -18.84
C ARG A 90 -5.36 -8.47 -18.29
N MET A 91 -4.86 -7.64 -19.19
CA MET A 91 -4.33 -6.32 -18.84
C MET A 91 -5.47 -5.30 -18.73
N TYR A 92 -5.17 -4.14 -18.18
CA TYR A 92 -6.17 -3.08 -18.04
C TYR A 92 -6.73 -2.63 -19.39
N GLU A 93 -5.88 -2.61 -20.43
CA GLU A 93 -6.26 -2.30 -21.80
C GLU A 93 -7.26 -3.32 -22.37
N ASP A 94 -7.09 -4.62 -22.05
CA ASP A 94 -8.02 -5.68 -22.43
C ASP A 94 -9.38 -5.50 -21.74
N PHE A 95 -9.36 -5.12 -20.47
CA PHE A 95 -10.57 -4.76 -19.71
C PHE A 95 -11.28 -3.57 -20.35
N GLU A 96 -10.58 -2.45 -20.65
CA GLU A 96 -11.18 -1.29 -21.30
C GLU A 96 -11.80 -1.65 -22.66
N TYR A 97 -11.11 -2.48 -23.44
CA TYR A 97 -11.64 -2.98 -24.70
C TYR A 97 -12.92 -3.81 -24.51
N ALA A 98 -12.92 -4.73 -23.54
CA ALA A 98 -14.08 -5.57 -23.23
C ALA A 98 -15.28 -4.74 -22.77
N MET A 99 -15.05 -3.72 -21.92
CA MET A 99 -16.09 -2.79 -21.47
C MET A 99 -16.67 -1.93 -22.60
N LYS A 100 -15.84 -1.57 -23.58
CA LYS A 100 -16.27 -0.74 -24.70
C LYS A 100 -17.10 -1.52 -25.73
N PHE A 101 -16.85 -2.81 -25.92
CA PHE A 101 -17.40 -3.57 -27.05
C PHE A 101 -18.25 -4.79 -26.64
N LYS A 102 -18.15 -5.28 -25.42
CA LYS A 102 -18.75 -6.54 -25.04
C LYS A 102 -19.60 -6.50 -23.78
N TYR A 103 -19.18 -5.74 -22.75
CA TYR A 103 -19.81 -5.72 -21.45
C TYR A 103 -20.19 -4.29 -21.02
N SER A 104 -21.06 -4.16 -20.03
CA SER A 104 -21.44 -2.89 -19.40
C SER A 104 -20.82 -2.78 -17.99
N GLU A 105 -20.75 -1.56 -17.46
CA GLU A 105 -20.27 -1.32 -16.08
C GLU A 105 -21.10 -2.10 -15.03
N ASP A 106 -22.39 -2.33 -15.30
CA ASP A 106 -23.28 -3.09 -14.44
C ASP A 106 -22.92 -4.59 -14.36
N GLU A 107 -22.16 -5.11 -15.30
CA GLU A 107 -21.77 -6.51 -15.38
C GLU A 107 -20.43 -6.79 -14.67
N VAL A 108 -19.79 -5.75 -14.11
CA VAL A 108 -18.52 -5.89 -13.41
C VAL A 108 -18.72 -6.23 -11.94
N THR A 109 -18.01 -7.25 -11.51
CA THR A 109 -17.82 -7.60 -10.10
C THR A 109 -16.37 -7.31 -9.71
N GLU A 110 -16.17 -6.45 -8.72
CA GLU A 110 -14.84 -6.19 -8.16
C GLU A 110 -14.54 -7.21 -7.07
N MET A 111 -13.34 -7.77 -7.10
CA MET A 111 -12.93 -8.79 -6.12
C MET A 111 -11.58 -8.41 -5.50
N ASP A 112 -11.50 -8.50 -4.17
CA ASP A 112 -10.31 -8.21 -3.40
C ASP A 112 -10.22 -9.09 -2.15
N THR A 113 -9.06 -9.11 -1.49
CA THR A 113 -8.87 -9.83 -0.23
C THR A 113 -8.49 -8.92 0.92
N VAL A 114 -9.25 -8.97 1.99
CA VAL A 114 -8.95 -8.27 3.23
C VAL A 114 -8.19 -9.19 4.19
N LYS A 115 -7.00 -8.75 4.59
CA LYS A 115 -6.18 -9.47 5.57
C LYS A 115 -6.73 -9.24 6.97
N GLY A 116 -6.93 -10.33 7.71
CA GLY A 116 -7.20 -10.27 9.13
C GLY A 116 -5.97 -9.88 9.96
N VAL A 117 -6.05 -10.04 11.26
CA VAL A 117 -4.91 -9.86 12.15
C VAL A 117 -3.74 -10.75 11.72
N ARG A 118 -2.53 -10.22 11.83
CA ARG A 118 -1.31 -10.84 11.30
C ARG A 118 -1.09 -12.28 11.77
N GLU A 119 -1.58 -12.62 12.93
CA GLU A 119 -1.38 -13.92 13.60
C GLU A 119 -2.38 -14.99 13.14
N SER A 120 -3.55 -14.61 12.61
CA SER A 120 -4.59 -15.57 12.24
C SER A 120 -4.40 -16.24 10.89
N GLY A 121 -3.61 -15.64 9.98
CA GLY A 121 -3.46 -16.10 8.59
C GLY A 121 -4.74 -16.02 7.76
N LYS A 122 -5.91 -15.89 8.39
CA LYS A 122 -7.21 -15.83 7.71
C LYS A 122 -7.37 -14.58 6.87
N ARG A 123 -8.12 -14.73 5.79
CA ARG A 123 -8.49 -13.60 4.90
C ARG A 123 -9.97 -13.63 4.58
N LEU A 124 -10.50 -12.48 4.27
CA LEU A 124 -11.85 -12.31 3.78
C LEU A 124 -11.77 -12.01 2.29
N LEU A 125 -12.36 -12.87 1.46
CA LEU A 125 -12.58 -12.57 0.06
C LEU A 125 -13.83 -11.72 -0.05
N THR A 126 -13.74 -10.60 -0.72
CA THR A 126 -14.84 -9.66 -0.97
C THR A 126 -15.16 -9.66 -2.45
N MET A 127 -16.43 -9.69 -2.80
CA MET A 127 -16.93 -9.54 -4.17
C MET A 127 -18.05 -8.50 -4.17
N ILE A 128 -17.85 -7.39 -4.88
CA ILE A 128 -18.81 -6.29 -4.96
C ILE A 128 -19.38 -6.18 -6.37
N PHE A 129 -20.70 -6.23 -6.50
CA PHE A 129 -21.37 -6.00 -7.77
C PHE A 129 -21.56 -4.51 -8.01
N ARG A 130 -20.99 -3.96 -9.07
CA ARG A 130 -21.12 -2.52 -9.41
C ARG A 130 -22.58 -2.12 -9.62
N LYS A 131 -23.39 -3.01 -10.18
CA LYS A 131 -24.79 -2.76 -10.51
C LYS A 131 -25.64 -2.29 -9.33
N ASN A 132 -25.46 -2.89 -8.17
CA ASN A 132 -26.35 -2.71 -7.01
C ASN A 132 -25.63 -2.55 -5.69
N ASN A 133 -24.28 -2.51 -5.71
CA ASN A 133 -23.41 -2.43 -4.55
C ASN A 133 -23.61 -3.57 -3.53
N VAL A 134 -24.20 -4.69 -3.95
CA VAL A 134 -24.25 -5.90 -3.10
C VAL A 134 -22.84 -6.46 -2.96
N MET A 135 -22.47 -6.76 -1.74
CA MET A 135 -21.16 -7.34 -1.41
C MET A 135 -21.34 -8.75 -0.85
N LEU A 136 -20.63 -9.70 -1.44
CA LEU A 136 -20.46 -11.04 -0.90
C LEU A 136 -19.15 -11.11 -0.13
N LEU A 137 -19.15 -11.84 0.98
CA LEU A 137 -18.02 -11.98 1.88
C LEU A 137 -17.78 -13.45 2.19
N PHE A 138 -16.57 -13.96 1.92
CA PHE A 138 -16.21 -15.34 2.18
C PHE A 138 -14.96 -15.41 3.07
N LEU A 139 -15.09 -16.07 4.23
CA LEU A 139 -13.96 -16.27 5.12
C LEU A 139 -13.08 -17.42 4.60
N MET A 140 -11.86 -17.10 4.24
CA MET A 140 -10.86 -18.05 3.78
C MET A 140 -9.85 -18.39 4.89
N PRO A 141 -9.35 -19.63 4.95
CA PRO A 141 -8.36 -20.04 5.96
C PRO A 141 -7.00 -19.36 5.75
N ASP A 142 -6.69 -18.99 4.51
CA ASP A 142 -5.44 -18.34 4.12
C ASP A 142 -5.65 -17.47 2.85
N GLY A 143 -4.57 -16.84 2.36
CA GLY A 143 -4.58 -16.03 1.14
C GLY A 143 -3.93 -16.73 -0.04
N LYS A 144 -4.15 -18.03 -0.20
CA LYS A 144 -3.66 -18.78 -1.35
C LYS A 144 -4.69 -18.84 -2.46
N ALA A 145 -4.21 -19.00 -3.70
CA ALA A 145 -5.09 -19.15 -4.86
C ALA A 145 -6.04 -20.34 -4.74
N GLU A 146 -5.62 -21.43 -4.08
CA GLU A 146 -6.47 -22.58 -3.79
C GLU A 146 -7.69 -22.23 -2.92
N SER A 147 -7.52 -21.28 -1.99
CA SER A 147 -8.63 -20.87 -1.12
C SER A 147 -9.63 -20.01 -1.89
N VAL A 148 -9.18 -19.20 -2.83
CA VAL A 148 -10.06 -18.46 -3.76
C VAL A 148 -10.79 -19.46 -4.67
N LYS A 149 -10.08 -20.40 -5.28
CA LYS A 149 -10.70 -21.45 -6.12
C LYS A 149 -11.85 -22.18 -5.40
N ARG A 150 -11.64 -22.57 -4.14
CA ARG A 150 -12.71 -23.24 -3.36
C ARG A 150 -13.98 -22.38 -3.20
N VAL A 151 -13.82 -21.06 -3.12
CA VAL A 151 -14.99 -20.15 -3.08
C VAL A 151 -15.72 -20.17 -4.41
N PHE A 152 -14.99 -20.18 -5.53
CA PHE A 152 -15.58 -20.28 -6.87
C PHE A 152 -16.27 -21.64 -7.06
N ASP A 153 -15.61 -22.75 -6.72
CA ASP A 153 -16.21 -24.09 -6.78
C ASP A 153 -17.50 -24.18 -5.93
N TYR A 154 -17.52 -23.55 -4.75
CA TYR A 154 -18.69 -23.47 -3.89
C TYR A 154 -19.82 -22.68 -4.55
N LEU A 155 -19.51 -21.51 -5.13
CA LEU A 155 -20.50 -20.67 -5.81
C LEU A 155 -21.07 -21.37 -7.05
N GLU A 156 -20.19 -21.95 -7.88
CA GLU A 156 -20.58 -22.67 -9.08
C GLU A 156 -21.48 -23.88 -8.75
N THR A 157 -21.08 -24.67 -7.73
CA THR A 157 -21.87 -25.83 -7.30
C THR A 157 -23.24 -25.42 -6.74
N GLY A 158 -23.29 -24.31 -5.98
CA GLY A 158 -24.53 -23.84 -5.36
C GLY A 158 -25.48 -23.17 -6.33
N LEU A 159 -25.00 -22.45 -7.30
CA LEU A 159 -25.79 -21.67 -8.27
C LEU A 159 -26.07 -22.43 -9.56
N GLY A 160 -25.23 -23.35 -9.92
CA GLY A 160 -25.13 -23.95 -11.25
C GLY A 160 -24.37 -23.04 -12.24
N ILE A 161 -23.71 -23.66 -13.22
CA ILE A 161 -22.81 -22.99 -14.15
C ILE A 161 -23.47 -21.85 -14.94
N ASP A 162 -24.70 -22.03 -15.39
CA ASP A 162 -25.39 -21.01 -16.19
C ASP A 162 -25.73 -19.75 -15.37
N VAL A 163 -26.13 -19.92 -14.12
CA VAL A 163 -26.40 -18.79 -13.21
C VAL A 163 -25.11 -18.12 -12.78
N PHE A 164 -24.07 -18.92 -12.48
CA PHE A 164 -22.76 -18.42 -12.12
C PHE A 164 -22.19 -17.50 -13.22
N ARG A 165 -22.14 -17.97 -14.46
CA ARG A 165 -21.64 -17.18 -15.60
C ARG A 165 -22.45 -15.92 -15.88
N ARG A 166 -23.74 -15.95 -15.62
CA ARG A 166 -24.61 -14.77 -15.75
C ARG A 166 -24.42 -13.75 -14.64
N LEU A 167 -24.07 -14.20 -13.42
CA LEU A 167 -23.82 -13.32 -12.28
C LEU A 167 -22.41 -12.72 -12.29
N PHE A 168 -21.45 -13.44 -12.83
CA PHE A 168 -20.03 -13.05 -12.84
C PHE A 168 -19.46 -13.00 -14.27
N PRO A 169 -20.04 -12.20 -15.19
CA PRO A 169 -19.56 -12.13 -16.56
C PRO A 169 -18.18 -11.47 -16.67
N VAL A 170 -17.87 -10.52 -15.78
CA VAL A 170 -16.57 -9.87 -15.68
C VAL A 170 -16.17 -9.73 -14.22
N ILE A 171 -15.00 -10.25 -13.86
CA ILE A 171 -14.42 -10.09 -12.52
C ILE A 171 -13.15 -9.27 -12.63
N LEU A 172 -13.12 -8.13 -11.95
CA LEU A 172 -11.98 -7.25 -11.87
C LEU A 172 -11.25 -7.46 -10.55
N THR A 173 -9.93 -7.74 -10.62
CA THR A 173 -9.08 -7.95 -9.43
C THR A 173 -7.83 -7.10 -9.53
N ASP A 174 -7.15 -6.93 -8.40
CA ASP A 174 -5.76 -6.52 -8.44
C ASP A 174 -4.84 -7.67 -8.92
N ASN A 175 -3.54 -7.40 -9.03
CA ASN A 175 -2.56 -8.42 -9.40
C ASN A 175 -2.07 -9.24 -8.19
N GLY A 176 -2.93 -9.52 -7.22
CA GLY A 176 -2.63 -10.30 -6.03
C GLY A 176 -2.14 -11.71 -6.34
N SER A 177 -1.28 -12.25 -5.48
CA SER A 177 -0.77 -13.62 -5.64
C SER A 177 -1.85 -14.68 -5.51
N GLU A 178 -2.94 -14.36 -4.83
CA GLU A 178 -4.12 -15.17 -4.61
C GLU A 178 -4.98 -15.35 -5.87
N PHE A 179 -4.85 -14.48 -6.87
CA PHE A 179 -5.62 -14.50 -8.12
C PHE A 179 -4.83 -15.07 -9.31
N LYS A 180 -3.70 -15.73 -9.08
CA LYS A 180 -2.81 -16.20 -10.17
C LYS A 180 -3.32 -17.45 -10.91
N LYS A 181 -4.22 -18.20 -10.32
CA LYS A 181 -4.78 -19.42 -10.92
C LYS A 181 -6.02 -19.13 -11.78
N VAL A 182 -5.93 -18.16 -12.65
CA VAL A 182 -7.08 -17.66 -13.41
C VAL A 182 -7.66 -18.74 -14.31
N ASP A 183 -6.81 -19.53 -14.97
CA ASP A 183 -7.25 -20.62 -15.87
C ASP A 183 -8.05 -21.73 -15.16
N GLU A 184 -7.98 -21.79 -13.83
CA GLU A 184 -8.80 -22.69 -13.02
C GLU A 184 -10.09 -22.03 -12.48
N LEU A 185 -10.25 -20.71 -12.71
CA LEU A 185 -11.39 -19.92 -12.25
C LEU A 185 -12.36 -19.55 -13.38
N GLU A 186 -11.93 -19.64 -14.64
CA GLU A 186 -12.73 -19.45 -15.87
C GLU A 186 -13.37 -20.76 -16.32
#